data_008a6e36d8a2bed67be35336a042cf7e
#
_entry.id   008a6e36d8a2bed67be35336a042cf7e
#
_cell.length_a   1.000
_cell.length_b   1.000
_cell.length_c   1.000
_cell.angle_alpha   90.00
_cell.angle_beta   90.00
_cell.angle_gamma   90.00
#
_symmetry.space_group_name_H-M   'P 1'
#
loop_
_entity.id
_entity.type
_entity.pdbx_description
1 polymer ?
#
loop_
_entity_poly.entity_id
_entity_poly.type
_entity_poly.pdbx_seq_one_letter_code
_entity_poly.pdbx_strand_id
1 'polypeptide(L)'
;MANTAEVVRFFTAQHNVYDRFIQLVGYEHGLRTFFEHSALLRSGLRVLDAGCGTGAATLALHDALRRRGLETESVDAFDLTPAMLRRFQEKCESRGIRIGTTQADVLELDRMAPEWTEYDLIVSASMLEYVPRERLAEALAALRRKLADGGRLVLFITKRNWLTRPLVGWWWRSNLYDRHELSTAFRQAGFARAEFRLFPLAARHLAAWGYIIEAPKA
;
A
#
# COMPACT_ATOMS: atom_id res chain seq x y z
N MET A 1 -2.69 -15.45 -15.77
CA MET A 1 -2.96 -14.25 -14.98
C MET A 1 -3.96 -14.61 -13.90
N ALA A 2 -3.72 -14.24 -12.64
CA ALA A 2 -4.67 -14.55 -11.58
C ALA A 2 -5.93 -13.69 -11.78
N ASN A 3 -7.11 -14.35 -11.85
CA ASN A 3 -8.40 -13.66 -11.83
C ASN A 3 -8.62 -13.11 -10.41
N THR A 4 -9.35 -11.99 -10.27
CA THR A 4 -9.74 -11.38 -8.99
C THR A 4 -10.22 -12.43 -7.97
N ALA A 5 -11.05 -13.39 -8.38
CA ALA A 5 -11.52 -14.49 -7.54
C ALA A 5 -10.40 -15.46 -7.09
N GLU A 6 -9.33 -15.62 -7.87
CA GLU A 6 -8.16 -16.42 -7.48
C GLU A 6 -7.30 -15.70 -6.45
N VAL A 7 -7.12 -14.39 -6.59
CA VAL A 7 -6.43 -13.54 -5.61
C VAL A 7 -7.14 -13.62 -4.26
N VAL A 8 -8.46 -13.41 -4.23
CA VAL A 8 -9.28 -13.51 -3.01
C VAL A 8 -9.15 -14.89 -2.36
N ARG A 9 -9.28 -15.99 -3.14
CA ARG A 9 -9.13 -17.37 -2.62
C ARG A 9 -7.73 -17.63 -2.05
N PHE A 10 -6.71 -17.16 -2.75
CA PHE A 10 -5.32 -17.33 -2.33
C PHE A 10 -5.06 -16.66 -0.98
N PHE A 11 -5.41 -15.38 -0.83
CA PHE A 11 -5.20 -14.64 0.43
C PHE A 11 -6.11 -15.11 1.56
N THR A 12 -7.32 -15.57 1.26
CA THR A 12 -8.19 -16.20 2.27
C THR A 12 -7.55 -17.47 2.84
N ALA A 13 -6.88 -18.27 2.02
CA ALA A 13 -6.25 -19.52 2.45
C ALA A 13 -4.87 -19.32 3.10
N GLN A 14 -4.09 -18.33 2.68
CA GLN A 14 -2.65 -18.21 3.03
C GLN A 14 -2.29 -16.97 3.86
N HIS A 15 -3.25 -16.23 4.40
CA HIS A 15 -3.00 -15.03 5.16
C HIS A 15 -2.02 -15.20 6.35
N ASN A 16 -2.04 -16.36 7.04
CA ASN A 16 -1.11 -16.63 8.16
C ASN A 16 0.35 -16.80 7.69
N VAL A 17 0.55 -17.42 6.53
CA VAL A 17 1.89 -17.62 5.96
C VAL A 17 2.43 -16.29 5.47
N TYR A 18 1.56 -15.47 4.86
CA TYR A 18 1.90 -14.12 4.44
C TYR A 18 2.30 -13.25 5.63
N ASP A 19 1.48 -13.18 6.68
CA ASP A 19 1.78 -12.40 7.89
C ASP A 19 3.13 -12.81 8.52
N ARG A 20 3.40 -14.12 8.62
CA ARG A 20 4.69 -14.61 9.11
C ARG A 20 5.87 -14.23 8.23
N PHE A 21 5.69 -14.27 6.92
CA PHE A 21 6.74 -13.90 5.97
C PHE A 21 7.08 -12.41 6.09
N ILE A 22 6.09 -11.51 6.07
CA ILE A 22 6.33 -10.06 6.18
C ILE A 22 6.93 -9.68 7.55
N GLN A 23 6.57 -10.40 8.63
CA GLN A 23 7.22 -10.25 9.95
C GLN A 23 8.69 -10.70 9.92
N LEU A 24 8.97 -11.88 9.33
CA LEU A 24 10.33 -12.42 9.26
C LEU A 24 11.30 -11.52 8.49
N VAL A 25 10.85 -10.92 7.38
CA VAL A 25 11.68 -9.99 6.61
C VAL A 25 11.77 -8.59 7.23
N GLY A 26 11.04 -8.34 8.32
CA GLY A 26 11.04 -7.03 9.01
C GLY A 26 10.29 -5.94 8.24
N TYR A 27 9.33 -6.31 7.39
CA TYR A 27 8.62 -5.38 6.52
C TYR A 27 7.85 -4.30 7.31
N GLU A 28 7.10 -4.70 8.36
CA GLU A 28 6.38 -3.76 9.23
C GLU A 28 7.33 -2.77 9.92
N HIS A 29 8.51 -3.25 10.37
CA HIS A 29 9.55 -2.37 10.92
C HIS A 29 10.04 -1.37 9.88
N GLY A 30 10.23 -1.81 8.64
CA GLY A 30 10.65 -0.95 7.54
C GLY A 30 9.62 0.13 7.21
N LEU A 31 8.33 -0.23 7.12
CA LEU A 31 7.22 0.71 6.92
C LEU A 31 7.18 1.75 8.05
N ARG A 32 7.22 1.29 9.33
CA ARG A 32 7.21 2.20 10.47
C ARG A 32 8.39 3.16 10.45
N THR A 33 9.61 2.65 10.25
CA THR A 33 10.81 3.47 10.20
C THR A 33 10.76 4.49 9.05
N PHE A 34 10.21 4.11 7.89
CA PHE A 34 9.98 5.04 6.79
C PHE A 34 9.04 6.16 7.21
N PHE A 35 7.88 5.84 7.80
CA PHE A 35 6.92 6.86 8.23
C PHE A 35 7.46 7.75 9.35
N GLU A 36 8.17 7.20 10.33
CA GLU A 36 8.80 7.98 11.42
C GLU A 36 9.72 9.09 10.90
N HIS A 37 10.42 8.85 9.77
CA HIS A 37 11.36 9.80 9.17
C HIS A 37 10.76 10.57 7.98
N SER A 38 9.52 10.29 7.60
CA SER A 38 8.89 10.92 6.45
C SER A 38 8.45 12.35 6.75
N ALA A 39 8.83 13.28 5.87
CA ALA A 39 8.31 14.65 5.90
C ALA A 39 6.84 14.76 5.48
N LEU A 40 6.24 13.66 4.99
CA LEU A 40 4.83 13.63 4.59
C LEU A 40 3.87 13.68 5.79
N LEU A 41 4.33 13.22 6.97
CA LEU A 41 3.46 13.15 8.14
C LEU A 41 3.35 14.51 8.83
N ARG A 42 2.12 14.98 8.94
CA ARG A 42 1.69 16.17 9.68
C ARG A 42 0.35 15.88 10.36
N SER A 43 -0.08 16.69 11.30
CA SER A 43 -1.42 16.58 11.86
C SER A 43 -2.50 16.99 10.85
N GLY A 44 -3.71 16.48 11.03
CA GLY A 44 -4.87 16.77 10.21
C GLY A 44 -4.86 16.12 8.82
N LEU A 45 -4.09 15.03 8.61
CA LEU A 45 -4.11 14.29 7.35
C LEU A 45 -5.37 13.44 7.24
N ARG A 46 -5.98 13.43 6.06
CA ARG A 46 -6.89 12.38 5.60
C ARG A 46 -6.09 11.32 4.85
N VAL A 47 -6.11 10.11 5.35
CA VAL A 47 -5.27 9.01 4.84
C VAL A 47 -6.12 7.87 4.31
N LEU A 48 -5.73 7.31 3.15
CA LEU A 48 -6.29 6.08 2.61
C LEU A 48 -5.20 4.99 2.54
N ASP A 49 -5.47 3.83 3.13
CA ASP A 49 -4.66 2.61 2.91
C ASP A 49 -5.32 1.77 1.81
N ALA A 50 -4.71 1.77 0.63
CA ALA A 50 -5.23 1.12 -0.57
C ALA A 50 -4.71 -0.31 -0.68
N GLY A 51 -5.60 -1.29 -0.47
CA GLY A 51 -5.25 -2.70 -0.38
C GLY A 51 -4.58 -3.00 0.96
N CYS A 52 -5.26 -2.66 2.05
CA CYS A 52 -4.71 -2.67 3.40
C CYS A 52 -4.32 -4.07 3.90
N GLY A 53 -4.84 -5.14 3.30
CA GLY A 53 -4.60 -6.50 3.76
C GLY A 53 -4.96 -6.65 5.25
N THR A 54 -4.03 -7.16 6.04
CA THR A 54 -4.16 -7.28 7.50
C THR A 54 -3.68 -6.04 8.26
N GLY A 55 -3.44 -4.91 7.58
CA GLY A 55 -3.19 -3.60 8.16
C GLY A 55 -1.73 -3.24 8.42
N ALA A 56 -0.76 -3.91 7.79
CA ALA A 56 0.67 -3.66 8.05
C ALA A 56 1.06 -2.18 7.85
N ALA A 57 0.59 -1.54 6.77
CA ALA A 57 0.91 -0.14 6.48
C ALA A 57 0.18 0.81 7.43
N THR A 58 -1.12 0.63 7.63
CA THR A 58 -1.91 1.47 8.56
C THR A 58 -1.36 1.40 9.99
N LEU A 59 -1.05 0.20 10.50
CA LEU A 59 -0.54 0.04 11.87
C LEU A 59 0.84 0.68 12.02
N ALA A 60 1.71 0.54 11.01
CA ALA A 60 3.02 1.18 10.98
C ALA A 60 2.91 2.71 10.94
N LEU A 61 1.98 3.24 10.12
CA LEU A 61 1.68 4.67 10.04
C LEU A 61 1.14 5.21 11.37
N HIS A 62 0.17 4.52 11.97
CA HIS A 62 -0.40 4.89 13.27
C HIS A 62 0.67 4.94 14.36
N ASP A 63 1.55 3.93 14.43
CA ASP A 63 2.65 3.91 15.40
C ASP A 63 3.62 5.08 15.18
N ALA A 64 3.93 5.43 13.92
CA ALA A 64 4.78 6.56 13.59
C ALA A 64 4.14 7.91 13.97
N LEU A 65 2.86 8.10 13.68
CA LEU A 65 2.10 9.29 14.07
C LEU A 65 2.10 9.48 15.58
N ARG A 66 1.76 8.42 16.32
CA ARG A 66 1.73 8.43 17.79
C ARG A 66 3.10 8.78 18.40
N ARG A 67 4.20 8.22 17.87
CA ARG A 67 5.57 8.53 18.32
C ARG A 67 5.97 9.97 18.07
N ARG A 68 5.43 10.58 17.02
CA ARG A 68 5.68 11.98 16.66
C ARG A 68 4.70 12.96 17.31
N GLY A 69 3.71 12.48 18.09
CA GLY A 69 2.66 13.32 18.67
C GLY A 69 1.75 13.97 17.62
N LEU A 70 1.53 13.29 16.50
CA LEU A 70 0.69 13.74 15.39
C LEU A 70 -0.64 12.99 15.39
N GLU A 71 -1.72 13.68 15.01
CA GLU A 71 -3.07 13.12 14.88
C GLU A 71 -3.56 13.29 13.44
N THR A 72 -4.24 12.27 12.92
CA THR A 72 -4.92 12.33 11.61
C THR A 72 -6.34 12.85 11.77
N GLU A 73 -6.89 13.46 10.73
CA GLU A 73 -8.31 13.78 10.65
C GLU A 73 -9.12 12.47 10.49
N SER A 74 -8.72 11.65 9.53
CA SER A 74 -9.30 10.33 9.31
C SER A 74 -8.28 9.36 8.74
N VAL A 75 -8.52 8.07 8.99
CA VAL A 75 -7.83 6.98 8.30
C VAL A 75 -8.90 6.04 7.76
N ASP A 76 -8.89 5.86 6.46
CA ASP A 76 -9.78 4.94 5.76
C ASP A 76 -8.95 3.85 5.07
N ALA A 77 -9.53 2.68 4.85
CA ALA A 77 -8.85 1.58 4.21
C ALA A 77 -9.80 0.72 3.38
N PHE A 78 -9.32 0.21 2.27
CA PHE A 78 -10.05 -0.81 1.53
C PHE A 78 -9.16 -2.01 1.20
N ASP A 79 -9.80 -3.16 1.03
CA ASP A 79 -9.19 -4.36 0.49
C ASP A 79 -10.22 -5.14 -0.33
N LEU A 80 -9.76 -5.92 -1.27
CA LEU A 80 -10.59 -6.78 -2.09
C LEU A 80 -11.12 -8.00 -1.31
N THR A 81 -10.37 -8.43 -0.27
CA THR A 81 -10.56 -9.69 0.43
C THR A 81 -11.25 -9.50 1.78
N PRO A 82 -12.52 -9.91 1.96
CA PRO A 82 -13.25 -9.71 3.22
C PRO A 82 -12.56 -10.34 4.44
N ALA A 83 -11.85 -11.48 4.25
CA ALA A 83 -11.12 -12.12 5.33
C ALA A 83 -9.95 -11.27 5.84
N MET A 84 -9.29 -10.52 4.95
CA MET A 84 -8.24 -9.57 5.32
C MET A 84 -8.81 -8.40 6.10
N LEU A 85 -9.92 -7.79 5.63
CA LEU A 85 -10.59 -6.69 6.32
C LEU A 85 -11.02 -7.06 7.73
N ARG A 86 -11.64 -8.24 7.93
CA ARG A 86 -12.01 -8.70 9.29
C ARG A 86 -10.81 -8.75 10.23
N ARG A 87 -9.70 -9.35 9.79
CA ARG A 87 -8.47 -9.42 10.60
C ARG A 87 -7.88 -8.05 10.89
N PHE A 88 -7.94 -7.17 9.92
CA PHE A 88 -7.48 -5.80 10.10
C PHE A 88 -8.33 -5.07 11.15
N GLN A 89 -9.66 -5.19 11.06
CA GLN A 89 -10.59 -4.62 12.04
C GLN A 89 -10.31 -5.14 13.46
N GLU A 90 -10.15 -6.47 13.62
CA GLU A 90 -9.79 -7.09 14.91
C GLU A 90 -8.48 -6.51 15.49
N LYS A 91 -7.45 -6.33 14.66
CA LYS A 91 -6.18 -5.70 15.06
C LYS A 91 -6.37 -4.23 15.45
N CYS A 92 -7.21 -3.47 14.75
CA CYS A 92 -7.50 -2.08 15.08
C CYS A 92 -8.27 -1.97 16.40
N GLU A 93 -9.33 -2.77 16.57
CA GLU A 93 -10.13 -2.81 17.80
C GLU A 93 -9.26 -3.14 19.02
N SER A 94 -8.38 -4.15 18.92
CA SER A 94 -7.47 -4.54 20.01
C SER A 94 -6.48 -3.44 20.42
N ARG A 95 -6.25 -2.44 19.55
CA ARG A 95 -5.35 -1.29 19.77
C ARG A 95 -6.11 0.03 20.01
N GLY A 96 -7.44 0.01 20.01
CA GLY A 96 -8.27 1.20 20.16
C GLY A 96 -8.17 2.17 18.97
N ILE A 97 -7.82 1.67 17.78
CA ILE A 97 -7.69 2.47 16.55
C ILE A 97 -9.04 2.52 15.85
N ARG A 98 -9.56 3.72 15.61
CA ARG A 98 -10.76 3.93 14.79
C ARG A 98 -10.38 4.10 13.33
N ILE A 99 -11.03 3.34 12.44
CA ILE A 99 -10.74 3.33 11.01
C ILE A 99 -12.00 3.02 10.22
N GLY A 100 -12.20 3.75 9.11
CA GLY A 100 -13.20 3.40 8.11
C GLY A 100 -12.68 2.26 7.23
N THR A 101 -13.48 1.20 7.04
CA THR A 101 -13.09 0.09 6.16
C THR A 101 -14.19 -0.24 5.17
N THR A 102 -13.81 -0.56 3.93
CA THR A 102 -14.74 -1.03 2.90
C THR A 102 -14.12 -2.10 2.02
N GLN A 103 -14.95 -2.98 1.48
CA GLN A 103 -14.51 -3.90 0.45
C GLN A 103 -14.56 -3.20 -0.90
N ALA A 104 -13.42 -3.12 -1.61
CA ALA A 104 -13.34 -2.53 -2.94
C ALA A 104 -12.23 -3.15 -3.78
N ASP A 105 -12.44 -3.13 -5.11
CA ASP A 105 -11.40 -3.38 -6.11
C ASP A 105 -10.79 -2.05 -6.52
N VAL A 106 -9.46 -1.96 -6.53
CA VAL A 106 -8.72 -0.76 -6.98
C VAL A 106 -9.07 -0.36 -8.41
N LEU A 107 -9.53 -1.30 -9.22
CA LEU A 107 -9.96 -1.07 -10.60
C LEU A 107 -11.42 -0.59 -10.71
N GLU A 108 -12.15 -0.50 -9.60
CA GLU A 108 -13.56 -0.08 -9.54
C GLU A 108 -13.82 1.00 -8.48
N LEU A 109 -12.80 1.81 -8.13
CA LEU A 109 -12.93 2.84 -7.08
C LEU A 109 -13.98 3.91 -7.37
N ASP A 110 -14.41 4.05 -8.62
CA ASP A 110 -15.50 4.97 -8.99
C ASP A 110 -16.87 4.50 -8.44
N ARG A 111 -16.98 3.23 -8.02
CA ARG A 111 -18.18 2.68 -7.35
C ARG A 111 -18.21 2.92 -5.83
N MET A 112 -17.12 3.41 -5.26
CA MET A 112 -17.08 3.76 -3.84
C MET A 112 -17.95 4.98 -3.56
N ALA A 113 -18.46 5.07 -2.33
CA ALA A 113 -19.25 6.22 -1.90
C ALA A 113 -18.47 7.54 -2.10
N PRO A 114 -19.15 8.66 -2.42
CA PRO A 114 -18.51 9.92 -2.80
C PRO A 114 -17.55 10.50 -1.77
N GLU A 115 -17.78 10.22 -0.47
CA GLU A 115 -16.92 10.67 0.62
C GLU A 115 -15.53 10.03 0.61
N TRP A 116 -15.32 8.94 -0.12
CA TRP A 116 -14.02 8.27 -0.29
C TRP A 116 -13.17 8.97 -1.35
N THR A 117 -12.85 10.23 -1.08
CA THR A 117 -12.04 11.11 -1.95
C THR A 117 -11.32 12.17 -1.12
N GLU A 118 -10.54 13.04 -1.78
CA GLU A 118 -9.82 14.16 -1.17
C GLU A 118 -8.83 13.73 -0.08
N TYR A 119 -8.08 12.65 -0.31
CA TYR A 119 -7.05 12.19 0.60
C TYR A 119 -5.74 12.96 0.42
N ASP A 120 -5.17 13.46 1.53
CA ASP A 120 -3.84 14.07 1.55
C ASP A 120 -2.74 13.04 1.28
N LEU A 121 -2.94 11.83 1.79
CA LEU A 121 -1.99 10.73 1.66
C LEU A 121 -2.72 9.43 1.31
N ILE A 122 -2.33 8.82 0.20
CA ILE A 122 -2.70 7.43 -0.11
C ILE A 122 -1.46 6.57 0.06
N VAL A 123 -1.57 5.51 0.84
CA VAL A 123 -0.55 4.48 0.98
C VAL A 123 -1.02 3.22 0.29
N SER A 124 -0.16 2.56 -0.47
CA SER A 124 -0.42 1.22 -0.98
C SER A 124 0.82 0.35 -0.78
N ALA A 125 0.67 -0.74 -0.05
CA ALA A 125 1.78 -1.61 0.32
C ALA A 125 1.53 -3.04 -0.16
N SER A 126 2.30 -3.47 -1.17
CA SER A 126 2.26 -4.83 -1.75
C SER A 126 0.89 -5.27 -2.29
N MET A 127 0.05 -4.33 -2.74
CA MET A 127 -1.25 -4.64 -3.35
C MET A 127 -1.19 -4.57 -4.88
N LEU A 128 -0.58 -3.52 -5.45
CA LEU A 128 -0.60 -3.30 -6.90
C LEU A 128 0.14 -4.39 -7.71
N GLU A 129 0.96 -5.19 -7.06
CA GLU A 129 1.60 -6.35 -7.67
C GLU A 129 0.63 -7.51 -7.98
N TYR A 130 -0.62 -7.45 -7.47
CA TYR A 130 -1.69 -8.41 -7.75
C TYR A 130 -2.69 -7.93 -8.80
N VAL A 131 -2.58 -6.67 -9.22
CA VAL A 131 -3.34 -6.12 -10.35
C VAL A 131 -2.76 -6.70 -11.65
N PRO A 132 -3.59 -7.03 -12.67
CA PRO A 132 -3.09 -7.40 -13.99
C PRO A 132 -2.07 -6.37 -14.49
N ARG A 133 -0.92 -6.85 -14.98
CA ARG A 133 0.23 -5.97 -15.34
C ARG A 133 -0.18 -4.85 -16.30
N GLU A 134 -0.98 -5.17 -17.29
CA GLU A 134 -1.50 -4.26 -18.30
C GLU A 134 -2.46 -3.19 -17.74
N ARG A 135 -3.03 -3.42 -16.56
CA ARG A 135 -3.96 -2.51 -15.88
C ARG A 135 -3.31 -1.70 -14.74
N LEU A 136 -1.99 -1.83 -14.54
CA LEU A 136 -1.29 -1.10 -13.46
C LEU A 136 -1.48 0.42 -13.57
N ALA A 137 -1.35 0.98 -14.78
CA ALA A 137 -1.54 2.41 -15.00
C ALA A 137 -2.99 2.87 -14.71
N GLU A 138 -3.99 2.03 -15.02
CA GLU A 138 -5.39 2.27 -14.68
C GLU A 138 -5.62 2.31 -13.17
N ALA A 139 -5.07 1.34 -12.43
CA ALA A 139 -5.14 1.30 -10.97
C ALA A 139 -4.47 2.54 -10.33
N LEU A 140 -3.29 2.92 -10.81
CA LEU A 140 -2.60 4.13 -10.36
C LEU A 140 -3.41 5.40 -10.66
N ALA A 141 -4.05 5.49 -11.83
CA ALA A 141 -4.93 6.61 -12.20
C ALA A 141 -6.18 6.67 -11.30
N ALA A 142 -6.76 5.51 -10.94
CA ALA A 142 -7.88 5.44 -10.03
C ALA A 142 -7.50 5.97 -8.62
N LEU A 143 -6.34 5.56 -8.10
CA LEU A 143 -5.81 6.10 -6.83
C LEU A 143 -5.51 7.60 -6.93
N ARG A 144 -4.94 8.07 -8.05
CA ARG A 144 -4.67 9.50 -8.26
C ARG A 144 -5.96 10.34 -8.19
N ARG A 145 -7.08 9.87 -8.74
CA ARG A 145 -8.37 10.57 -8.66
C ARG A 145 -8.89 10.71 -7.23
N LYS A 146 -8.52 9.83 -6.31
CA LYS A 146 -8.91 9.88 -4.89
C LYS A 146 -8.07 10.83 -4.06
N LEU A 147 -6.92 11.30 -4.57
CA LEU A 147 -6.08 12.29 -3.88
C LEU A 147 -6.71 13.69 -3.91
N ALA A 148 -6.54 14.43 -2.84
CA ALA A 148 -6.74 15.87 -2.80
C ALA A 148 -5.71 16.59 -3.69
N ASP A 149 -5.97 17.86 -4.02
CA ASP A 149 -4.96 18.68 -4.68
C ASP A 149 -3.76 18.89 -3.75
N GLY A 150 -2.57 18.63 -4.27
CA GLY A 150 -1.33 18.56 -3.46
C GLY A 150 -1.16 17.26 -2.65
N GLY A 151 -2.15 16.37 -2.67
CA GLY A 151 -2.06 15.05 -2.04
C GLY A 151 -0.99 14.15 -2.70
N ARG A 152 -0.58 13.10 -2.00
CA ARG A 152 0.51 12.22 -2.42
C ARG A 152 0.16 10.74 -2.31
N LEU A 153 0.60 9.98 -3.29
CA LEU A 153 0.63 8.51 -3.23
C LEU A 153 2.01 8.04 -2.77
N VAL A 154 2.03 7.16 -1.78
CA VAL A 154 3.23 6.39 -1.38
C VAL A 154 2.99 4.93 -1.71
N LEU A 155 3.78 4.39 -2.60
CA LEU A 155 3.71 3.01 -3.04
C LEU A 155 4.94 2.22 -2.55
N PHE A 156 4.68 1.12 -1.86
CA PHE A 156 5.66 0.06 -1.57
C PHE A 156 5.37 -1.12 -2.48
N ILE A 157 6.31 -1.47 -3.35
CA ILE A 157 6.11 -2.51 -4.36
C ILE A 157 7.36 -3.38 -4.54
N THR A 158 7.16 -4.68 -4.74
CA THR A 158 8.26 -5.63 -4.90
C THR A 158 8.98 -5.40 -6.23
N LYS A 159 10.30 -5.28 -6.17
CA LYS A 159 11.13 -5.10 -7.36
C LYS A 159 11.48 -6.42 -8.02
N ARG A 160 11.67 -6.39 -9.34
CA ARG A 160 12.15 -7.52 -10.12
C ARG A 160 13.66 -7.67 -10.01
N ASN A 161 14.13 -8.75 -9.38
CA ASN A 161 15.52 -9.16 -9.36
C ASN A 161 15.66 -10.68 -9.22
N TRP A 162 16.88 -11.19 -9.18
CA TRP A 162 17.17 -12.61 -9.08
C TRP A 162 16.66 -13.25 -7.76
N LEU A 163 16.61 -12.48 -6.67
CA LEU A 163 16.16 -12.92 -5.35
C LEU A 163 14.62 -12.97 -5.27
N THR A 164 13.92 -11.94 -5.76
CA THR A 164 12.47 -11.82 -5.66
C THR A 164 11.72 -12.70 -6.66
N ARG A 165 12.33 -13.03 -7.81
CA ARG A 165 11.69 -13.87 -8.83
C ARG A 165 11.24 -15.23 -8.29
N PRO A 166 12.06 -16.05 -7.64
CA PRO A 166 11.61 -17.32 -7.09
C PRO A 166 10.77 -17.17 -5.82
N LEU A 167 11.16 -16.27 -4.90
CA LEU A 167 10.56 -16.17 -3.58
C LEU A 167 9.20 -15.44 -3.57
N VAL A 168 9.06 -14.40 -4.39
CA VAL A 168 7.84 -13.58 -4.42
C VAL A 168 7.07 -13.79 -5.72
N GLY A 169 7.74 -13.71 -6.85
CA GLY A 169 7.10 -13.83 -8.16
C GLY A 169 6.44 -15.19 -8.39
N TRP A 170 7.12 -16.28 -8.07
CA TRP A 170 6.60 -17.64 -8.29
C TRP A 170 5.70 -18.11 -7.14
N TRP A 171 6.15 -17.96 -5.88
CA TRP A 171 5.40 -18.45 -4.72
C TRP A 171 4.11 -17.66 -4.49
N TRP A 172 4.20 -16.32 -4.50
CA TRP A 172 3.06 -15.43 -4.26
C TRP A 172 2.29 -15.03 -5.52
N ARG A 173 2.72 -15.50 -6.70
CA ARG A 173 2.12 -15.18 -8.00
C ARG A 173 1.99 -13.68 -8.27
N SER A 174 2.88 -12.88 -7.67
CA SER A 174 2.86 -11.43 -7.81
C SER A 174 3.61 -10.96 -9.06
N ASN A 175 3.17 -9.86 -9.63
CA ASN A 175 3.90 -9.17 -10.69
C ASN A 175 5.10 -8.45 -10.08
N LEU A 176 6.26 -8.66 -10.66
CA LEU A 176 7.48 -7.96 -10.28
C LEU A 176 7.83 -6.92 -11.33
N TYR A 177 8.22 -5.73 -10.86
CA TYR A 177 8.45 -4.57 -11.72
C TYR A 177 9.90 -4.07 -11.61
N ASP A 178 10.41 -3.46 -12.69
CA ASP A 178 11.60 -2.64 -12.65
C ASP A 178 11.25 -1.13 -12.61
N ARG A 179 12.27 -0.29 -12.44
CA ARG A 179 12.08 1.17 -12.32
C ARG A 179 11.49 1.79 -13.57
N HIS A 180 11.87 1.31 -14.74
CA HIS A 180 11.40 1.85 -16.02
C HIS A 180 9.91 1.57 -16.23
N GLU A 181 9.47 0.33 -15.97
CA GLU A 181 8.06 -0.07 -16.04
C GLU A 181 7.20 0.76 -15.09
N LEU A 182 7.63 0.91 -13.82
CA LEU A 182 6.93 1.72 -12.82
C LEU A 182 6.86 3.20 -13.23
N SER A 183 7.99 3.80 -13.64
CA SER A 183 8.02 5.20 -14.10
C SER A 183 7.09 5.43 -15.29
N THR A 184 6.98 4.45 -16.19
CA THR A 184 6.08 4.52 -17.34
C THR A 184 4.63 4.43 -16.90
N ALA A 185 4.29 3.49 -15.99
CA ALA A 185 2.93 3.34 -15.46
C ALA A 185 2.45 4.60 -14.70
N PHE A 186 3.31 5.20 -13.86
CA PHE A 186 3.00 6.45 -13.16
C PHE A 186 2.72 7.60 -14.14
N ARG A 187 3.53 7.73 -15.19
CA ARG A 187 3.35 8.75 -16.23
C ARG A 187 2.05 8.54 -17.02
N GLN A 188 1.73 7.30 -17.40
CA GLN A 188 0.48 6.95 -18.03
C GLN A 188 -0.75 7.20 -17.15
N ALA A 189 -0.59 7.04 -15.82
CA ALA A 189 -1.62 7.35 -14.84
C ALA A 189 -1.80 8.86 -14.59
N GLY A 190 -0.99 9.72 -15.20
CA GLY A 190 -1.10 11.17 -15.11
C GLY A 190 -0.34 11.80 -13.94
N PHE A 191 0.53 11.06 -13.26
CA PHE A 191 1.44 11.66 -12.28
C PHE A 191 2.57 12.41 -13.00
N ALA A 192 2.82 13.67 -12.61
CA ALA A 192 3.88 14.49 -13.20
C ALA A 192 5.27 13.91 -12.90
N ARG A 193 5.45 13.30 -11.72
CA ARG A 193 6.70 12.66 -11.31
C ARG A 193 6.44 11.50 -10.36
N ALA A 194 7.39 10.56 -10.32
CA ALA A 194 7.44 9.46 -9.36
C ALA A 194 8.87 9.39 -8.81
N GLU A 195 9.02 9.65 -7.52
CA GLU A 195 10.31 9.73 -6.84
C GLU A 195 10.60 8.43 -6.11
N PHE A 196 11.65 7.73 -6.51
CA PHE A 196 12.09 6.52 -5.83
C PHE A 196 12.90 6.88 -4.58
N ARG A 197 12.34 6.60 -3.43
CA ARG A 197 12.96 6.84 -2.13
C ARG A 197 13.80 5.66 -1.68
N LEU A 198 14.78 5.94 -0.85
CA LEU A 198 15.58 4.90 -0.19
C LEU A 198 14.87 4.46 1.11
N PHE A 199 15.01 3.18 1.43
CA PHE A 199 14.67 2.71 2.77
C PHE A 199 15.60 3.37 3.80
N PRO A 200 15.09 3.75 4.99
CA PRO A 200 15.92 4.24 6.09
C PRO A 200 17.03 3.25 6.44
N LEU A 201 18.14 3.73 7.01
CA LEU A 201 19.32 2.91 7.31
C LEU A 201 18.96 1.65 8.13
N ALA A 202 18.10 1.77 9.13
CA ALA A 202 17.65 0.65 9.97
C ALA A 202 16.86 -0.43 9.20
N ALA A 203 16.34 -0.11 8.01
CA ALA A 203 15.57 -1.02 7.16
C ALA A 203 16.18 -1.17 5.76
N ARG A 204 17.46 -0.82 5.59
CA ARG A 204 18.12 -0.78 4.27
C ARG A 204 18.14 -2.13 3.55
N HIS A 205 18.10 -3.24 4.27
CA HIS A 205 18.01 -4.59 3.69
C HIS A 205 16.73 -4.76 2.84
N LEU A 206 15.65 -4.04 3.15
CA LEU A 206 14.40 -4.07 2.35
C LEU A 206 14.57 -3.48 0.95
N ALA A 207 15.61 -2.67 0.71
CA ALA A 207 15.94 -2.20 -0.63
C ALA A 207 16.34 -3.35 -1.58
N ALA A 208 16.68 -4.53 -1.06
CA ALA A 208 16.84 -5.75 -1.85
C ALA A 208 15.49 -6.32 -2.35
N TRP A 209 14.39 -6.04 -1.65
CA TRP A 209 13.08 -6.63 -1.90
C TRP A 209 12.15 -5.71 -2.70
N GLY A 210 12.18 -4.39 -2.44
CA GLY A 210 11.18 -3.50 -3.01
C GLY A 210 11.67 -2.08 -3.29
N TYR A 211 10.75 -1.31 -3.85
CA TYR A 211 10.85 0.13 -4.02
C TYR A 211 9.87 0.84 -3.10
N ILE A 212 10.27 2.05 -2.67
CA ILE A 212 9.37 3.07 -2.14
C ILE A 212 9.26 4.15 -3.21
N ILE A 213 8.04 4.50 -3.60
CA ILE A 213 7.79 5.51 -4.62
C ILE A 213 6.83 6.54 -4.05
N GLU A 214 7.23 7.81 -4.07
CA GLU A 214 6.37 8.95 -3.75
C GLU A 214 5.96 9.65 -5.03
N ALA A 215 4.67 9.92 -5.20
CA ALA A 215 4.14 10.62 -6.36
C ALA A 215 3.09 11.66 -5.94
N PRO A 216 3.35 12.96 -6.14
CA PRO A 216 2.34 14.00 -5.90
C PRO A 216 1.27 13.97 -7.00
N LYS A 217 0.02 14.33 -6.65
CA LYS A 217 -1.07 14.46 -7.61
C LYS A 217 -0.77 15.52 -8.69
N ALA A 218 -0.05 16.56 -8.38
CA ALA A 218 0.31 17.81 -9.04
C ALA A 218 -0.55 18.97 -8.53
#